data_a59e1db8842cd828ae53e3afb2749bc8
#
_entry.id   a59e1db8842cd828ae53e3afb2749bc8
#
_cell.length_a   1.000
_cell.length_b   1.000
_cell.length_c   1.000
_cell.angle_alpha   90.00
_cell.angle_beta   90.00
_cell.angle_gamma   90.00
#
_symmetry.space_group_name_H-M   'P 1'
#
loop_
_entity.id
_entity.type
_entity.pdbx_description
1 polymer ?
#
loop_
_entity_poly.entity_id
_entity_poly.type
_entity_poly.pdbx_seq_one_letter_code
_entity_poly.pdbx_strand_id
1 'polypeptide(L)'
;MLTVQNLHKAFGQQVVFDGVSLQLNAGDRYALMGPNGAGKSTLFKILRGLDLPDEGTITFPRGVRIGYLPQETADLGEGTVLEETLAGDGEHNDEASPERRSADAKKILMGLGFRVTDFDRLASAMSGGWRMRVAIARLLLQAPDLLLLDEPTNHLDLASLLWFQEYLQRSKSSILLISHDRAFVNAIAQGILDLRDSKIFRYVGDYENFLACRAMEREQLEAAYKKQQREIADAQEFINRFRAQASKAPQVQSRIKMLEKMERIEIPAEIKKIKIRFPQPTKTGVKVLSLKGVVKSYGDVKVYDGLDFEAERGQKIAFVGPNGAGKSTLLKILAGVLPFEKGERTLGLNVESGYFSQHRWETLSAGRTVVQEAMATRRMNPDLLVRTVLGTFLFRDNTVFKKVEVLSGGEKSRLALAKLLLDPPNLLLLDEPTTHLDMASVDALVEALKDFEGTICFISHDLYFVNALANHVAHVDQGRAKLYTGNHDDFLRLSERLAAHPAAPSVAAPSGGSSQNAHRTSTPGGAPAWMKSSSDDLKRLRESEKARSKRRKKLNERIRVLEEEVEDLNRRMGSVFIQSDYQKLTELDLGLKAATKTLEETRAALSQEG
;
A
#
# COMPACT_ATOMS: atom_id res chain seq x y z
N MET A 1 -28.14 -4.12 -9.31
CA MET A 1 -28.05 -4.77 -8.00
C MET A 1 -28.30 -3.81 -6.85
N LEU A 2 -27.66 -2.65 -6.80
CA LEU A 2 -27.92 -1.56 -5.87
C LEU A 2 -28.12 -0.27 -6.66
N THR A 3 -29.15 0.49 -6.30
CA THR A 3 -29.36 1.85 -6.85
C THR A 3 -29.55 2.82 -5.70
N VAL A 4 -28.73 3.88 -5.69
CA VAL A 4 -28.81 5.02 -4.78
C VAL A 4 -29.16 6.24 -5.61
N GLN A 5 -30.16 7.00 -5.21
CA GLN A 5 -30.63 8.22 -5.93
C GLN A 5 -30.73 9.39 -4.98
N ASN A 6 -30.10 10.50 -5.34
CA ASN A 6 -30.16 11.79 -4.66
C ASN A 6 -29.95 11.67 -3.13
N LEU A 7 -28.92 10.95 -2.70
CA LEU A 7 -28.62 10.74 -1.29
C LEU A 7 -28.07 12.02 -0.69
N HIS A 8 -28.73 12.51 0.38
CA HIS A 8 -28.26 13.61 1.21
C HIS A 8 -28.04 13.14 2.64
N LYS A 9 -26.95 13.61 3.26
CA LYS A 9 -26.63 13.36 4.67
C LYS A 9 -25.79 14.48 5.24
N ALA A 10 -26.19 15.00 6.39
CA ALA A 10 -25.42 15.99 7.14
C ALA A 10 -25.32 15.62 8.62
N PHE A 11 -24.23 15.99 9.26
CA PHE A 11 -24.04 15.92 10.71
C PHE A 11 -23.84 17.34 11.24
N GLY A 12 -24.90 17.92 11.82
CA GLY A 12 -24.90 19.32 12.22
C GLY A 12 -24.69 20.26 11.03
N GLN A 13 -23.60 21.01 10.99
CA GLN A 13 -23.28 21.92 9.89
C GLN A 13 -22.45 21.26 8.77
N GLN A 14 -21.98 20.03 8.98
CA GLN A 14 -21.14 19.35 8.00
C GLN A 14 -21.98 18.50 7.05
N VAL A 15 -22.05 18.91 5.77
CA VAL A 15 -22.65 18.12 4.70
C VAL A 15 -21.68 17.03 4.27
N VAL A 16 -22.11 15.77 4.38
CA VAL A 16 -21.31 14.58 4.01
C VAL A 16 -21.68 14.12 2.61
N PHE A 17 -22.96 14.10 2.27
CA PHE A 17 -23.45 13.77 0.94
C PHE A 17 -24.40 14.86 0.45
N ASP A 18 -24.24 15.26 -0.82
CA ASP A 18 -25.05 16.26 -1.49
C ASP A 18 -25.50 15.75 -2.87
N GLY A 19 -26.67 15.07 -2.90
CA GLY A 19 -27.25 14.53 -4.13
C GLY A 19 -26.49 13.35 -4.72
N VAL A 20 -25.86 12.53 -3.88
CA VAL A 20 -25.07 11.37 -4.32
C VAL A 20 -25.98 10.34 -5.01
N SER A 21 -25.61 9.96 -6.25
CA SER A 21 -26.29 8.90 -7.00
C SER A 21 -25.27 7.87 -7.47
N LEU A 22 -25.61 6.58 -7.26
CA LEU A 22 -24.71 5.46 -7.52
C LEU A 22 -25.52 4.25 -7.99
N GLN A 23 -25.02 3.54 -8.99
CA GLN A 23 -25.58 2.26 -9.42
C GLN A 23 -24.48 1.20 -9.47
N LEU A 24 -24.72 0.05 -8.83
CA LEU A 24 -23.88 -1.14 -8.92
C LEU A 24 -24.70 -2.28 -9.53
N ASN A 25 -24.14 -2.94 -10.53
CA ASN A 25 -24.72 -4.12 -11.16
C ASN A 25 -24.20 -5.40 -10.49
N ALA A 26 -24.80 -6.54 -10.83
CA ALA A 26 -24.29 -7.82 -10.34
C ALA A 26 -22.90 -8.10 -10.91
N GLY A 27 -21.96 -8.48 -10.02
CA GLY A 27 -20.56 -8.73 -10.37
C GLY A 27 -19.68 -7.50 -10.46
N ASP A 28 -20.22 -6.28 -10.29
CA ASP A 28 -19.42 -5.06 -10.25
C ASP A 28 -18.49 -5.04 -9.02
N ARG A 29 -17.27 -4.59 -9.23
CA ARG A 29 -16.25 -4.48 -8.17
C ARG A 29 -15.65 -3.09 -8.18
N TYR A 30 -15.97 -2.28 -7.17
CA TYR A 30 -15.49 -0.91 -7.04
C TYR A 30 -14.78 -0.67 -5.74
N ALA A 31 -13.70 0.12 -5.80
CA ALA A 31 -13.09 0.70 -4.60
C ALA A 31 -13.68 2.10 -4.35
N LEU A 32 -14.13 2.35 -3.13
CA LEU A 32 -14.59 3.65 -2.67
C LEU A 32 -13.41 4.41 -2.06
N MET A 33 -12.95 5.43 -2.76
CA MET A 33 -11.83 6.28 -2.39
C MET A 33 -12.32 7.64 -1.88
N GLY A 34 -11.44 8.38 -1.26
CA GLY A 34 -11.69 9.73 -0.77
C GLY A 34 -10.90 10.04 0.48
N PRO A 35 -10.77 11.32 0.87
CA PRO A 35 -10.05 11.71 2.07
C PRO A 35 -10.66 11.13 3.34
N ASN A 36 -9.86 11.08 4.42
CA ASN A 36 -10.39 10.68 5.72
C ASN A 36 -11.44 11.69 6.19
N GLY A 37 -12.57 11.17 6.69
CA GLY A 37 -13.71 11.99 7.08
C GLY A 37 -14.67 12.39 5.94
N ALA A 38 -14.42 11.96 4.70
CA ALA A 38 -15.32 12.23 3.56
C ALA A 38 -16.68 11.50 3.65
N GLY A 39 -16.83 10.53 4.57
CA GLY A 39 -18.10 9.80 4.73
C GLY A 39 -18.11 8.39 4.15
N LYS A 40 -16.96 7.82 3.79
CA LYS A 40 -16.88 6.47 3.22
C LYS A 40 -17.59 5.41 4.07
N SER A 41 -17.22 5.29 5.34
CA SER A 41 -17.86 4.35 6.28
C SER A 41 -19.31 4.72 6.60
N THR A 42 -19.66 6.03 6.53
CA THR A 42 -21.05 6.49 6.67
C THR A 42 -21.92 5.96 5.52
N LEU A 43 -21.39 5.99 4.28
CA LEU A 43 -22.08 5.39 3.13
C LEU A 43 -22.35 3.90 3.36
N PHE A 44 -21.37 3.15 3.85
CA PHE A 44 -21.54 1.72 4.16
C PHE A 44 -22.60 1.47 5.24
N LYS A 45 -22.60 2.27 6.31
CA LYS A 45 -23.62 2.20 7.36
C LYS A 45 -25.03 2.47 6.82
N ILE A 46 -25.16 3.47 5.94
CA ILE A 46 -26.44 3.80 5.29
C ILE A 46 -26.86 2.66 4.35
N LEU A 47 -25.96 2.13 3.52
CA LEU A 47 -26.24 1.00 2.63
C LEU A 47 -26.65 -0.27 3.40
N ARG A 48 -26.12 -0.46 4.60
CA ARG A 48 -26.49 -1.57 5.49
C ARG A 48 -27.79 -1.31 6.27
N GLY A 49 -28.31 -0.08 6.26
CA GLY A 49 -29.48 0.30 7.05
C GLY A 49 -29.18 0.55 8.55
N LEU A 50 -27.90 0.71 8.90
CA LEU A 50 -27.45 1.04 10.27
C LEU A 50 -27.56 2.54 10.55
N ASP A 51 -27.59 3.37 9.52
CA ASP A 51 -27.84 4.80 9.57
C ASP A 51 -28.86 5.16 8.48
N LEU A 52 -29.62 6.24 8.70
CA LEU A 52 -30.64 6.71 7.76
C LEU A 52 -30.13 7.92 6.99
N PRO A 53 -30.39 7.99 5.68
CA PRO A 53 -30.16 9.21 4.92
C PRO A 53 -31.16 10.30 5.36
N ASP A 54 -30.78 11.57 5.17
CA ASP A 54 -31.68 12.68 5.43
C ASP A 54 -32.67 12.83 4.27
N GLU A 55 -32.21 12.62 3.01
CA GLU A 55 -33.01 12.58 1.80
C GLU A 55 -32.44 11.55 0.80
N GLY A 56 -33.24 11.18 -0.18
CA GLY A 56 -32.88 10.24 -1.23
C GLY A 56 -33.42 8.83 -1.01
N THR A 57 -33.16 7.95 -1.97
CA THR A 57 -33.67 6.57 -1.94
C THR A 57 -32.57 5.56 -2.21
N ILE A 58 -32.65 4.43 -1.51
CA ILE A 58 -31.77 3.29 -1.70
C ILE A 58 -32.63 2.09 -2.04
N THR A 59 -32.36 1.46 -3.16
CA THR A 59 -33.16 0.35 -3.67
C THR A 59 -32.28 -0.86 -3.92
N PHE A 60 -32.68 -2.00 -3.33
CA PHE A 60 -32.12 -3.31 -3.62
C PHE A 60 -33.20 -4.20 -4.24
N PRO A 61 -32.88 -5.08 -5.19
CA PRO A 61 -33.78 -6.14 -5.62
C PRO A 61 -34.16 -7.04 -4.43
N ARG A 62 -35.34 -7.63 -4.51
CA ARG A 62 -35.80 -8.57 -3.45
C ARG A 62 -34.84 -9.75 -3.33
N GLY A 63 -34.52 -10.15 -2.10
CA GLY A 63 -33.68 -11.30 -1.80
C GLY A 63 -32.18 -11.09 -1.90
N VAL A 64 -31.68 -9.88 -2.18
CA VAL A 64 -30.23 -9.58 -2.19
C VAL A 64 -29.68 -9.66 -0.77
N ARG A 65 -28.67 -10.50 -0.59
CA ARG A 65 -27.94 -10.65 0.68
C ARG A 65 -26.75 -9.71 0.71
N ILE A 66 -26.70 -8.86 1.73
CA ILE A 66 -25.62 -7.88 1.91
C ILE A 66 -24.74 -8.33 3.07
N GLY A 67 -23.47 -8.59 2.77
CA GLY A 67 -22.44 -8.84 3.78
C GLY A 67 -21.66 -7.55 4.06
N TYR A 68 -21.47 -7.22 5.34
CA TYR A 68 -20.73 -6.03 5.75
C TYR A 68 -19.63 -6.40 6.74
N LEU A 69 -18.39 -6.01 6.43
CA LEU A 69 -17.25 -6.05 7.33
C LEU A 69 -16.95 -4.63 7.80
N PRO A 70 -17.16 -4.30 9.08
CA PRO A 70 -16.84 -3.00 9.64
C PRO A 70 -15.33 -2.86 9.89
N GLN A 71 -14.84 -1.62 9.99
CA GLN A 71 -13.45 -1.31 10.29
C GLN A 71 -13.02 -1.74 11.71
N GLU A 72 -13.92 -1.62 12.69
CA GLU A 72 -13.67 -2.05 14.06
C GLU A 72 -14.12 -3.49 14.28
N THR A 73 -13.57 -4.13 15.32
CA THR A 73 -13.82 -5.54 15.66
C THR A 73 -15.31 -5.82 15.72
N ALA A 74 -15.78 -6.76 14.90
CA ALA A 74 -17.13 -7.28 15.02
C ALA A 74 -17.35 -7.91 16.40
N ASP A 75 -18.50 -7.68 17.00
CA ASP A 75 -18.92 -8.40 18.19
C ASP A 75 -19.11 -9.87 17.83
N LEU A 76 -18.22 -10.69 18.37
CA LEU A 76 -18.32 -12.14 18.32
C LEU A 76 -18.95 -12.62 19.63
N GLY A 77 -19.73 -13.67 19.57
CA GLY A 77 -20.29 -14.32 20.74
C GLY A 77 -19.25 -15.00 21.62
N GLU A 78 -19.67 -15.83 22.54
CA GLU A 78 -18.81 -16.58 23.47
C GLU A 78 -18.40 -17.97 22.92
N GLY A 79 -18.70 -18.28 21.67
CA GLY A 79 -18.41 -19.54 21.03
C GLY A 79 -16.93 -19.72 20.65
N THR A 80 -16.60 -20.93 20.22
CA THR A 80 -15.31 -21.24 19.62
C THR A 80 -15.14 -20.56 18.27
N VAL A 81 -13.92 -20.49 17.77
CA VAL A 81 -13.60 -19.93 16.44
C VAL A 81 -14.46 -20.58 15.34
N LEU A 82 -14.62 -21.90 15.39
CA LEU A 82 -15.43 -22.64 14.41
C LEU A 82 -16.92 -22.36 14.58
N GLU A 83 -17.44 -22.39 15.79
CA GLU A 83 -18.85 -22.10 16.09
C GLU A 83 -19.22 -20.67 15.69
N GLU A 84 -18.37 -19.67 16.01
CA GLU A 84 -18.57 -18.28 15.62
C GLU A 84 -18.54 -18.07 14.10
N THR A 85 -17.71 -18.84 13.40
CA THR A 85 -17.69 -18.81 11.94
C THR A 85 -19.00 -19.38 11.36
N LEU A 86 -19.53 -20.44 11.95
CA LEU A 86 -20.77 -21.10 11.55
C LEU A 86 -22.03 -20.33 11.98
N ALA A 87 -21.99 -19.56 13.08
CA ALA A 87 -23.13 -18.82 13.63
C ALA A 87 -23.69 -17.70 12.73
N GLY A 88 -23.01 -17.38 11.64
CA GLY A 88 -23.45 -16.35 10.68
C GLY A 88 -24.56 -16.78 9.74
N ASP A 89 -24.99 -18.00 9.81
CA ASP A 89 -25.98 -18.55 8.90
C ASP A 89 -27.42 -18.37 9.44
N GLY A 90 -28.02 -17.25 9.07
CA GLY A 90 -29.49 -17.16 9.12
C GLY A 90 -30.12 -18.17 8.16
N GLU A 91 -31.30 -18.62 8.48
CA GLU A 91 -32.19 -19.67 7.99
C GLU A 91 -32.30 -20.00 6.47
N HIS A 92 -31.31 -19.63 5.62
CA HIS A 92 -31.50 -19.64 4.16
C HIS A 92 -30.51 -20.46 3.31
N ASN A 93 -29.68 -21.33 3.89
CA ASN A 93 -28.86 -22.26 3.09
C ASN A 93 -29.20 -23.74 3.43
N ASP A 94 -30.43 -24.16 3.16
CA ASP A 94 -30.92 -25.52 3.38
C ASP A 94 -30.31 -26.60 2.45
N GLU A 95 -29.48 -26.22 1.45
CA GLU A 95 -28.99 -27.20 0.46
C GLU A 95 -27.65 -27.88 0.82
N ALA A 96 -26.87 -27.33 1.74
CA ALA A 96 -25.58 -27.89 2.10
C ALA A 96 -25.64 -28.66 3.42
N SER A 97 -25.14 -29.91 3.44
CA SER A 97 -25.07 -30.69 4.68
C SER A 97 -24.21 -29.98 5.74
N PRO A 98 -24.53 -30.11 7.04
CA PRO A 98 -23.73 -29.50 8.13
C PRO A 98 -22.25 -29.84 8.05
N GLU A 99 -21.92 -31.05 7.58
CA GLU A 99 -20.56 -31.53 7.41
C GLU A 99 -19.81 -30.75 6.32
N ARG A 100 -20.45 -30.48 5.19
CA ARG A 100 -19.86 -29.69 4.09
C ARG A 100 -19.62 -28.26 4.52
N ARG A 101 -20.57 -27.65 5.24
CA ARG A 101 -20.43 -26.29 5.78
C ARG A 101 -19.27 -26.19 6.78
N SER A 102 -19.13 -27.17 7.67
CA SER A 102 -17.99 -27.24 8.59
C SER A 102 -16.67 -27.39 7.84
N ALA A 103 -16.63 -28.18 6.75
CA ALA A 103 -15.44 -28.31 5.92
C ALA A 103 -15.08 -27.01 5.21
N ASP A 104 -16.07 -26.29 4.65
CA ASP A 104 -15.86 -24.99 4.00
C ASP A 104 -15.41 -23.92 5.02
N ALA A 105 -16.01 -23.88 6.22
CA ALA A 105 -15.58 -23.00 7.30
C ALA A 105 -14.11 -23.23 7.68
N LYS A 106 -13.73 -24.50 7.88
CA LYS A 106 -12.33 -24.88 8.19
C LYS A 106 -11.37 -24.47 7.08
N LYS A 107 -11.76 -24.67 5.81
CA LYS A 107 -10.94 -24.24 4.65
C LYS A 107 -10.74 -22.73 4.63
N ILE A 108 -11.79 -21.95 4.87
CA ILE A 108 -11.71 -20.47 4.93
C ILE A 108 -10.83 -20.04 6.11
N LEU A 109 -11.03 -20.61 7.29
CA LEU A 109 -10.22 -20.31 8.47
C LEU A 109 -8.74 -20.62 8.25
N MET A 110 -8.42 -21.78 7.64
CA MET A 110 -7.02 -22.12 7.30
C MET A 110 -6.41 -21.12 6.31
N GLY A 111 -7.17 -20.68 5.31
CA GLY A 111 -6.75 -19.65 4.37
C GLY A 111 -6.48 -18.30 5.04
N LEU A 112 -7.21 -17.98 6.10
CA LEU A 112 -6.99 -16.79 6.93
C LEU A 112 -5.91 -16.99 8.02
N GLY A 113 -5.16 -18.09 7.97
CA GLY A 113 -3.98 -18.34 8.81
C GLY A 113 -4.25 -19.04 10.14
N PHE A 114 -5.46 -19.53 10.40
CA PHE A 114 -5.76 -20.36 11.57
C PHE A 114 -5.18 -21.76 11.42
N ARG A 115 -4.70 -22.32 12.52
CA ARG A 115 -4.30 -23.71 12.61
C ARG A 115 -5.49 -24.56 13.06
N VAL A 116 -5.44 -25.85 12.78
CA VAL A 116 -6.48 -26.80 13.22
C VAL A 116 -6.70 -26.75 14.74
N THR A 117 -5.62 -26.54 15.51
CA THR A 117 -5.63 -26.41 16.97
C THR A 117 -6.32 -25.14 17.48
N ASP A 118 -6.57 -24.15 16.61
CA ASP A 118 -7.20 -22.89 16.99
C ASP A 118 -8.73 -22.93 16.85
N PHE A 119 -9.29 -23.96 16.18
CA PHE A 119 -10.72 -24.03 15.88
C PHE A 119 -11.59 -24.17 17.14
N ASP A 120 -11.09 -24.88 18.13
CA ASP A 120 -11.79 -25.14 19.40
C ASP A 120 -11.50 -24.09 20.48
N ARG A 121 -10.68 -23.07 20.16
CA ARG A 121 -10.40 -21.96 21.08
C ARG A 121 -11.54 -20.98 21.11
N LEU A 122 -11.81 -20.37 22.26
CA LEU A 122 -12.79 -19.31 22.39
C LEU A 122 -12.41 -18.09 21.54
N ALA A 123 -13.31 -17.62 20.69
CA ALA A 123 -13.08 -16.45 19.86
C ALA A 123 -12.87 -15.17 20.68
N SER A 124 -13.56 -15.07 21.83
CA SER A 124 -13.42 -13.95 22.79
C SER A 124 -12.02 -13.85 23.42
N ALA A 125 -11.31 -14.98 23.58
CA ALA A 125 -9.94 -15.02 24.13
C ALA A 125 -8.87 -14.61 23.11
N MET A 126 -9.24 -14.37 21.85
CA MET A 126 -8.30 -13.98 20.80
C MET A 126 -8.09 -12.47 20.74
N SER A 127 -6.94 -12.04 20.20
CA SER A 127 -6.67 -10.62 19.95
C SER A 127 -7.62 -10.04 18.89
N GLY A 128 -7.79 -8.71 18.89
CA GLY A 128 -8.70 -8.02 17.96
C GLY A 128 -8.48 -8.40 16.49
N GLY A 129 -7.22 -8.55 16.06
CA GLY A 129 -6.90 -8.96 14.68
C GLY A 129 -7.37 -10.39 14.36
N TRP A 130 -7.24 -11.33 15.29
CA TRP A 130 -7.76 -12.69 15.10
C TRP A 130 -9.28 -12.74 15.12
N ARG A 131 -9.92 -11.94 15.97
CA ARG A 131 -11.38 -11.79 15.98
C ARG A 131 -11.90 -11.23 14.66
N MET A 132 -11.20 -10.26 14.06
CA MET A 132 -11.55 -9.75 12.73
C MET A 132 -11.44 -10.82 11.65
N ARG A 133 -10.44 -11.71 11.71
CA ARG A 133 -10.32 -12.85 10.78
C ARG A 133 -11.48 -13.85 10.92
N VAL A 134 -11.97 -14.09 12.14
CA VAL A 134 -13.20 -14.89 12.36
C VAL A 134 -14.42 -14.21 11.72
N ALA A 135 -14.53 -12.89 11.86
CA ALA A 135 -15.62 -12.12 11.23
C ALA A 135 -15.53 -12.18 9.69
N ILE A 136 -14.33 -12.08 9.11
CA ILE A 136 -14.11 -12.30 7.67
C ILE A 136 -14.53 -13.72 7.28
N ALA A 137 -14.12 -14.76 8.03
CA ALA A 137 -14.48 -16.14 7.74
C ALA A 137 -16.00 -16.34 7.75
N ARG A 138 -16.70 -15.82 8.78
CA ARG A 138 -18.16 -15.80 8.88
C ARG A 138 -18.81 -15.16 7.66
N LEU A 139 -18.32 -13.99 7.27
CA LEU A 139 -18.83 -13.23 6.13
C LEU A 139 -18.65 -13.99 4.80
N LEU A 140 -17.50 -14.60 4.58
CA LEU A 140 -17.21 -15.36 3.35
C LEU A 140 -18.02 -16.65 3.27
N LEU A 141 -18.26 -17.31 4.40
CA LEU A 141 -19.07 -18.53 4.46
C LEU A 141 -20.54 -18.27 4.07
N GLN A 142 -21.06 -17.08 4.38
CA GLN A 142 -22.42 -16.66 4.00
C GLN A 142 -22.58 -16.47 2.48
N ALA A 143 -21.50 -16.32 1.73
CA ALA A 143 -21.48 -16.06 0.29
C ALA A 143 -22.53 -15.01 -0.14
N PRO A 144 -22.46 -13.76 0.37
CA PRO A 144 -23.44 -12.72 0.08
C PRO A 144 -23.35 -12.27 -1.38
N ASP A 145 -24.44 -11.69 -1.90
CA ASP A 145 -24.48 -11.17 -3.27
C ASP A 145 -23.73 -9.84 -3.41
N LEU A 146 -23.73 -9.02 -2.33
CA LEU A 146 -22.98 -7.77 -2.23
C LEU A 146 -22.10 -7.80 -0.97
N LEU A 147 -20.80 -7.63 -1.16
CA LEU A 147 -19.79 -7.46 -0.11
C LEU A 147 -19.46 -5.98 0.07
N LEU A 148 -19.66 -5.47 1.28
CA LEU A 148 -19.21 -4.16 1.72
C LEU A 148 -18.01 -4.38 2.66
N LEU A 149 -16.80 -4.02 2.24
CA LEU A 149 -15.56 -4.30 2.97
C LEU A 149 -14.90 -2.98 3.38
N ASP A 150 -14.87 -2.69 4.69
CA ASP A 150 -14.24 -1.48 5.23
C ASP A 150 -12.89 -1.81 5.85
N GLU A 151 -11.79 -1.47 5.15
CA GLU A 151 -10.39 -1.71 5.51
C GLU A 151 -10.07 -3.18 5.90
N PRO A 152 -10.42 -4.16 5.05
CA PRO A 152 -10.28 -5.58 5.40
C PRO A 152 -8.83 -6.03 5.53
N THR A 153 -7.87 -5.26 5.02
CA THR A 153 -6.44 -5.60 4.96
C THR A 153 -5.71 -5.37 6.28
N ASN A 154 -6.22 -4.49 7.16
CA ASN A 154 -5.52 -4.02 8.36
C ASN A 154 -5.13 -5.10 9.39
N HIS A 155 -5.76 -6.27 9.35
CA HIS A 155 -5.55 -7.34 10.34
C HIS A 155 -5.05 -8.65 9.72
N LEU A 156 -4.76 -8.64 8.42
CA LEU A 156 -4.26 -9.80 7.69
C LEU A 156 -2.74 -9.71 7.57
N ASP A 157 -2.05 -10.83 7.78
CA ASP A 157 -0.66 -10.94 7.33
C ASP A 157 -0.63 -11.16 5.83
N LEU A 158 0.55 -11.04 5.25
CA LEU A 158 0.71 -11.11 3.81
C LEU A 158 0.17 -12.41 3.19
N ALA A 159 0.39 -13.55 3.85
CA ALA A 159 -0.08 -14.84 3.34
C ALA A 159 -1.61 -14.91 3.34
N SER A 160 -2.24 -14.50 4.45
CA SER A 160 -3.70 -14.42 4.58
C SER A 160 -4.29 -13.38 3.62
N LEU A 161 -3.60 -12.25 3.39
CA LEU A 161 -4.01 -11.21 2.46
C LEU A 161 -4.03 -11.74 1.01
N LEU A 162 -2.97 -12.41 0.58
CA LEU A 162 -2.89 -13.00 -0.77
C LEU A 162 -3.97 -14.06 -0.98
N TRP A 163 -4.19 -14.93 0.02
CA TRP A 163 -5.26 -15.91 -0.04
C TRP A 163 -6.65 -15.25 -0.11
N PHE A 164 -6.89 -14.21 0.70
CA PHE A 164 -8.16 -13.48 0.69
C PHE A 164 -8.40 -12.78 -0.64
N GLN A 165 -7.36 -12.17 -1.22
CA GLN A 165 -7.38 -11.58 -2.55
C GLN A 165 -7.79 -12.61 -3.61
N GLU A 166 -7.16 -13.79 -3.63
CA GLU A 166 -7.47 -14.86 -4.56
C GLU A 166 -8.92 -15.37 -4.38
N TYR A 167 -9.39 -15.49 -3.14
CA TYR A 167 -10.76 -15.86 -2.83
C TYR A 167 -11.77 -14.84 -3.41
N LEU A 168 -11.54 -13.53 -3.17
CA LEU A 168 -12.41 -12.48 -3.69
C LEU A 168 -12.39 -12.41 -5.22
N GLN A 169 -11.26 -12.63 -5.86
CA GLN A 169 -11.15 -12.67 -7.33
C GLN A 169 -12.00 -13.80 -7.93
N ARG A 170 -12.11 -14.93 -7.26
CA ARG A 170 -12.92 -16.07 -7.69
C ARG A 170 -14.40 -15.95 -7.32
N SER A 171 -14.74 -15.08 -6.36
CA SER A 171 -16.11 -14.85 -5.94
C SER A 171 -16.95 -14.24 -7.05
N LYS A 172 -18.24 -14.60 -7.10
CA LYS A 172 -19.24 -13.99 -7.98
C LYS A 172 -19.93 -12.77 -7.36
N SER A 173 -19.67 -12.49 -6.09
CA SER A 173 -20.25 -11.36 -5.37
C SER A 173 -19.86 -10.03 -5.99
N SER A 174 -20.78 -9.08 -5.97
CA SER A 174 -20.42 -7.68 -6.19
C SER A 174 -19.66 -7.15 -4.98
N ILE A 175 -18.67 -6.31 -5.19
CA ILE A 175 -17.79 -5.85 -4.13
C ILE A 175 -17.74 -4.32 -4.13
N LEU A 176 -18.00 -3.73 -2.98
CA LEU A 176 -17.67 -2.34 -2.71
C LEU A 176 -16.65 -2.31 -1.56
N LEU A 177 -15.45 -1.83 -1.87
CA LEU A 177 -14.26 -1.94 -1.03
C LEU A 177 -13.77 -0.56 -0.62
N ILE A 178 -13.53 -0.34 0.66
CA ILE A 178 -12.70 0.76 1.16
C ILE A 178 -11.38 0.13 1.58
N SER A 179 -10.28 0.57 0.98
CA SER A 179 -8.94 0.15 1.39
C SER A 179 -7.90 1.20 1.03
N HIS A 180 -6.86 1.30 1.85
CA HIS A 180 -5.68 2.12 1.60
C HIS A 180 -4.52 1.31 1.00
N ASP A 181 -4.69 0.01 0.79
CA ASP A 181 -3.74 -0.87 0.11
C ASP A 181 -3.96 -0.84 -1.41
N ARG A 182 -3.03 -0.21 -2.15
CA ARG A 182 -3.09 -0.08 -3.61
C ARG A 182 -3.03 -1.41 -4.33
N ALA A 183 -2.16 -2.32 -3.88
CA ALA A 183 -2.00 -3.62 -4.51
C ALA A 183 -3.28 -4.43 -4.40
N PHE A 184 -3.93 -4.39 -3.23
CA PHE A 184 -5.20 -5.04 -3.00
C PHE A 184 -6.34 -4.42 -3.81
N VAL A 185 -6.40 -3.07 -3.88
CA VAL A 185 -7.39 -2.36 -4.71
C VAL A 185 -7.24 -2.74 -6.18
N ASN A 186 -6.02 -2.67 -6.73
CA ASN A 186 -5.75 -3.02 -8.13
C ASN A 186 -6.07 -4.48 -8.46
N ALA A 187 -5.89 -5.37 -7.49
CA ALA A 187 -6.17 -6.78 -7.68
C ALA A 187 -7.67 -7.12 -7.70
N ILE A 188 -8.51 -6.34 -7.00
CA ILE A 188 -9.93 -6.64 -6.82
C ILE A 188 -10.84 -5.73 -7.64
N ALA A 189 -10.57 -4.40 -7.63
CA ALA A 189 -11.47 -3.41 -8.20
C ALA A 189 -11.32 -3.32 -9.72
N GLN A 190 -12.45 -3.17 -10.41
CA GLN A 190 -12.55 -2.88 -11.85
C GLN A 190 -12.72 -1.38 -12.12
N GLY A 191 -12.94 -0.60 -11.06
CA GLY A 191 -13.08 0.83 -11.12
C GLY A 191 -13.10 1.46 -9.74
N ILE A 192 -13.02 2.78 -9.72
CA ILE A 192 -12.93 3.58 -8.51
C ILE A 192 -14.11 4.55 -8.43
N LEU A 193 -14.68 4.65 -7.23
CA LEU A 193 -15.66 5.65 -6.85
C LEU A 193 -14.94 6.66 -5.94
N ASP A 194 -14.68 7.86 -6.44
CA ASP A 194 -14.01 8.92 -5.68
C ASP A 194 -15.04 9.81 -4.99
N LEU A 195 -15.10 9.72 -3.67
CA LEU A 195 -15.96 10.54 -2.82
C LEU A 195 -15.22 11.82 -2.44
N ARG A 196 -15.56 12.92 -3.08
CA ARG A 196 -14.99 14.26 -2.83
C ARG A 196 -16.07 15.34 -2.95
N ASP A 197 -15.90 16.41 -2.22
CA ASP A 197 -16.81 17.56 -2.26
C ASP A 197 -18.29 17.13 -2.08
N SER A 198 -18.52 16.15 -1.19
CA SER A 198 -19.83 15.52 -0.91
C SER A 198 -20.50 14.84 -2.11
N LYS A 199 -19.74 14.56 -3.19
CA LYS A 199 -20.20 13.91 -4.43
C LYS A 199 -19.36 12.68 -4.74
N ILE A 200 -19.92 11.76 -5.55
CA ILE A 200 -19.22 10.57 -6.03
C ILE A 200 -18.92 10.73 -7.52
N PHE A 201 -17.65 10.52 -7.88
CA PHE A 201 -17.17 10.47 -9.26
C PHE A 201 -16.73 9.03 -9.58
N ARG A 202 -17.14 8.52 -10.74
CA ARG A 202 -16.84 7.16 -11.17
C ARG A 202 -15.72 7.14 -12.19
N TYR A 203 -14.69 6.34 -11.93
CA TYR A 203 -13.57 6.06 -12.83
C TYR A 203 -13.52 4.59 -13.15
N VAL A 204 -13.25 4.23 -14.40
CA VAL A 204 -13.06 2.85 -14.86
C VAL A 204 -11.57 2.55 -14.93
N GLY A 205 -11.17 1.35 -14.55
CA GLY A 205 -9.77 0.91 -14.55
C GLY A 205 -9.17 0.85 -13.15
N ASP A 206 -7.86 0.69 -13.11
CA ASP A 206 -7.06 0.57 -11.90
C ASP A 206 -6.78 1.91 -11.21
N TYR A 207 -6.04 1.85 -10.11
CA TYR A 207 -5.69 3.04 -9.32
C TYR A 207 -4.79 4.01 -10.09
N GLU A 208 -3.87 3.51 -10.91
CA GLU A 208 -2.96 4.31 -11.73
C GLU A 208 -3.74 5.08 -12.79
N ASN A 209 -4.70 4.43 -13.46
CA ASN A 209 -5.60 5.10 -14.41
C ASN A 209 -6.45 6.18 -13.73
N PHE A 210 -6.98 5.88 -12.54
CA PHE A 210 -7.69 6.88 -11.73
C PHE A 210 -6.83 8.12 -11.46
N LEU A 211 -5.58 7.93 -11.03
CA LEU A 211 -4.66 9.05 -10.79
C LEU A 211 -4.39 9.85 -12.05
N ALA A 212 -4.20 9.18 -13.20
CA ALA A 212 -3.99 9.84 -14.49
C ALA A 212 -5.21 10.66 -14.92
N CYS A 213 -6.41 10.08 -14.85
CA CYS A 213 -7.66 10.76 -15.16
C CYS A 213 -7.87 11.99 -14.27
N ARG A 214 -7.64 11.83 -12.98
CA ARG A 214 -7.76 12.92 -11.99
C ARG A 214 -6.76 14.05 -12.23
N ALA A 215 -5.53 13.72 -12.64
CA ALA A 215 -4.52 14.70 -13.01
C ALA A 215 -4.94 15.49 -14.27
N MET A 216 -5.49 14.81 -15.28
CA MET A 216 -6.02 15.47 -16.50
C MET A 216 -7.22 16.37 -16.21
N GLU A 217 -8.21 15.91 -15.43
CA GLU A 217 -9.36 16.72 -15.02
C GLU A 217 -8.91 18.00 -14.32
N ARG A 218 -7.93 17.87 -13.47
CA ARG A 218 -7.36 19.01 -12.76
C ARG A 218 -6.67 19.99 -13.68
N GLU A 219 -5.82 19.52 -14.58
CA GLU A 219 -5.15 20.38 -15.57
C GLU A 219 -6.17 21.17 -16.41
N GLN A 220 -7.26 20.50 -16.81
CA GLN A 220 -8.36 21.14 -17.51
C GLN A 220 -9.05 22.21 -16.65
N LEU A 221 -9.32 21.91 -15.37
CA LEU A 221 -9.92 22.86 -14.43
C LEU A 221 -9.02 24.08 -14.19
N GLU A 222 -7.71 23.87 -14.03
CA GLU A 222 -6.74 24.97 -13.88
C GLU A 222 -6.64 25.82 -15.14
N ALA A 223 -6.68 25.20 -16.32
CA ALA A 223 -6.68 25.92 -17.60
C ALA A 223 -7.96 26.76 -17.76
N ALA A 224 -9.12 26.17 -17.43
CA ALA A 224 -10.41 26.87 -17.46
C ALA A 224 -10.44 28.03 -16.45
N TYR A 225 -9.94 27.84 -15.25
CA TYR A 225 -9.81 28.91 -14.24
C TYR A 225 -8.93 30.06 -14.74
N LYS A 226 -7.74 29.75 -15.25
CA LYS A 226 -6.83 30.78 -15.80
C LYS A 226 -7.47 31.56 -16.93
N LYS A 227 -8.23 30.88 -17.80
CA LYS A 227 -8.97 31.54 -18.87
C LYS A 227 -10.05 32.47 -18.30
N GLN A 228 -10.85 31.97 -17.35
CA GLN A 228 -11.90 32.78 -16.72
C GLN A 228 -11.32 34.00 -15.98
N GLN A 229 -10.18 33.84 -15.26
CA GLN A 229 -9.54 34.98 -14.59
C GLN A 229 -9.07 36.06 -15.57
N ARG A 230 -8.58 35.69 -16.78
CA ARG A 230 -8.23 36.65 -17.84
C ARG A 230 -9.47 37.35 -18.33
N GLU A 231 -10.57 36.63 -18.62
CA GLU A 231 -11.84 37.23 -19.08
C GLU A 231 -12.41 38.20 -18.02
N ILE A 232 -12.31 37.87 -16.75
CA ILE A 232 -12.71 38.76 -15.63
C ILE A 232 -11.84 40.02 -15.61
N ALA A 233 -10.50 39.86 -15.72
CA ALA A 233 -9.56 40.98 -15.71
C ALA A 233 -9.80 41.93 -16.90
N ASP A 234 -9.96 41.37 -18.09
CA ASP A 234 -10.24 42.16 -19.32
C ASP A 234 -11.59 42.92 -19.23
N ALA A 235 -12.60 42.25 -18.67
CA ALA A 235 -13.90 42.90 -18.47
C ALA A 235 -13.83 44.02 -17.42
N GLN A 236 -13.09 43.81 -16.31
CA GLN A 236 -12.88 44.82 -15.29
C GLN A 236 -12.05 46.01 -15.79
N GLU A 237 -11.00 45.75 -16.58
CA GLU A 237 -10.21 46.82 -17.20
C GLU A 237 -11.09 47.66 -18.14
N PHE A 238 -11.91 47.01 -19.00
CA PHE A 238 -12.86 47.70 -19.87
C PHE A 238 -13.86 48.57 -19.07
N ILE A 239 -14.45 48.03 -18.01
CA ILE A 239 -15.37 48.74 -17.12
C ILE A 239 -14.68 49.97 -16.53
N ASN A 240 -13.46 49.80 -15.95
CA ASN A 240 -12.72 50.90 -15.33
C ASN A 240 -12.35 51.99 -16.32
N ARG A 241 -11.92 51.62 -17.54
CA ARG A 241 -11.49 52.55 -18.59
C ARG A 241 -12.63 53.39 -19.16
N PHE A 242 -13.83 52.80 -19.28
CA PHE A 242 -14.96 53.44 -19.99
C PHE A 242 -16.12 53.81 -19.08
N ARG A 243 -16.03 53.65 -17.76
CA ARG A 243 -17.08 53.93 -16.78
C ARG A 243 -17.59 55.36 -16.82
N ALA A 244 -16.74 56.36 -17.14
CA ALA A 244 -17.08 57.77 -17.21
C ALA A 244 -17.59 58.23 -18.59
N GLN A 245 -17.58 57.39 -19.63
CA GLN A 245 -17.97 57.75 -20.98
C GLN A 245 -19.44 57.39 -21.25
N ALA A 246 -20.30 58.42 -21.40
CA ALA A 246 -21.74 58.23 -21.64
C ALA A 246 -22.04 57.40 -22.90
N SER A 247 -21.25 57.56 -23.99
CA SER A 247 -21.40 56.79 -25.24
C SER A 247 -21.12 55.28 -25.08
N LYS A 248 -20.38 54.86 -24.06
CA LYS A 248 -20.02 53.47 -23.77
C LYS A 248 -20.85 52.86 -22.63
N ALA A 249 -21.75 53.60 -22.00
CA ALA A 249 -22.54 53.17 -20.88
C ALA A 249 -23.30 51.84 -21.10
N PRO A 250 -23.97 51.58 -22.26
CA PRO A 250 -24.63 50.30 -22.50
C PRO A 250 -23.66 49.11 -22.53
N GLN A 251 -22.46 49.30 -23.12
CA GLN A 251 -21.43 48.26 -23.20
C GLN A 251 -20.82 47.96 -21.82
N VAL A 252 -20.60 48.97 -20.99
CA VAL A 252 -20.15 48.82 -19.62
C VAL A 252 -21.17 48.05 -18.79
N GLN A 253 -22.45 48.40 -18.86
CA GLN A 253 -23.53 47.69 -18.17
C GLN A 253 -23.64 46.21 -18.62
N SER A 254 -23.49 45.95 -19.91
CA SER A 254 -23.49 44.58 -20.46
C SER A 254 -22.34 43.74 -19.85
N ARG A 255 -21.14 44.33 -19.73
CA ARG A 255 -19.98 43.65 -19.12
C ARG A 255 -20.17 43.41 -17.61
N ILE A 256 -20.77 44.35 -16.87
CA ILE A 256 -21.11 44.19 -15.46
C ILE A 256 -22.10 43.03 -15.29
N LYS A 257 -23.18 43.01 -16.06
CA LYS A 257 -24.16 41.90 -16.02
C LYS A 257 -23.57 40.56 -16.42
N MET A 258 -22.59 40.53 -17.34
CA MET A 258 -21.86 39.30 -17.68
C MET A 258 -21.06 38.80 -16.49
N LEU A 259 -20.32 39.68 -15.80
CA LEU A 259 -19.56 39.29 -14.58
C LEU A 259 -20.44 38.84 -13.42
N GLU A 260 -21.63 39.49 -13.24
CA GLU A 260 -22.60 39.10 -12.21
C GLU A 260 -23.24 37.73 -12.45
N LYS A 261 -23.41 37.32 -13.74
CA LYS A 261 -23.97 36.03 -14.14
C LYS A 261 -22.92 34.92 -14.24
N MET A 262 -21.62 35.26 -14.19
CA MET A 262 -20.55 34.32 -14.39
C MET A 262 -20.38 33.47 -13.11
N GLU A 263 -20.66 32.18 -13.23
CA GLU A 263 -20.31 31.23 -12.18
C GLU A 263 -18.78 31.15 -12.01
N ARG A 264 -18.28 31.47 -10.85
CA ARG A 264 -16.85 31.47 -10.60
C ARG A 264 -16.36 30.04 -10.43
N ILE A 265 -15.36 29.67 -11.21
CA ILE A 265 -14.68 28.40 -11.05
C ILE A 265 -13.84 28.50 -9.77
N GLU A 266 -14.11 27.64 -8.81
CA GLU A 266 -13.28 27.49 -7.61
C GLU A 266 -12.35 26.31 -7.82
N ILE A 267 -11.05 26.54 -7.69
CA ILE A 267 -10.08 25.45 -7.65
C ILE A 267 -10.00 25.02 -6.20
N PRO A 268 -10.34 23.74 -5.88
CA PRO A 268 -10.11 23.21 -4.54
C PRO A 268 -8.64 23.42 -4.15
N ALA A 269 -8.42 23.97 -2.96
CA ALA A 269 -7.07 24.22 -2.46
C ALA A 269 -6.32 22.89 -2.38
N GLU A 270 -5.44 22.63 -3.34
CA GLU A 270 -4.62 21.44 -3.32
C GLU A 270 -3.42 21.61 -2.40
N ILE A 271 -3.08 20.49 -1.81
CA ILE A 271 -1.76 20.32 -1.21
C ILE A 271 -0.78 20.28 -2.38
N LYS A 272 -0.10 21.40 -2.65
CA LYS A 272 1.10 21.32 -3.48
C LYS A 272 1.96 20.21 -2.88
N LYS A 273 2.30 19.19 -3.67
CA LYS A 273 3.30 18.18 -3.28
C LYS A 273 4.60 18.92 -3.01
N ILE A 274 4.77 19.43 -1.80
CA ILE A 274 6.00 20.09 -1.40
C ILE A 274 6.96 18.93 -1.13
N LYS A 275 8.04 18.84 -1.92
CA LYS A 275 9.15 17.93 -1.60
C LYS A 275 9.71 18.36 -0.27
N ILE A 276 9.39 17.65 0.78
CA ILE A 276 9.88 17.90 2.12
C ILE A 276 11.24 17.25 2.21
N ARG A 277 12.28 18.06 2.37
CA ARG A 277 13.60 17.56 2.76
C ARG A 277 13.64 17.47 4.26
N PHE A 278 13.55 16.26 4.78
CA PHE A 278 13.70 16.01 6.21
C PHE A 278 15.17 16.22 6.65
N PRO A 279 15.40 16.66 7.90
CA PRO A 279 16.73 16.72 8.48
C PRO A 279 17.38 15.34 8.39
N GLN A 280 18.65 15.29 7.93
CA GLN A 280 19.39 14.03 7.91
C GLN A 280 20.02 13.75 9.27
N PRO A 281 20.11 12.45 9.68
CA PRO A 281 20.71 12.07 10.94
C PRO A 281 22.23 12.18 10.92
N THR A 282 22.84 12.10 12.10
CA THR A 282 24.30 11.99 12.25
C THR A 282 24.79 10.64 11.72
N LYS A 283 25.98 10.62 11.09
CA LYS A 283 26.58 9.39 10.56
C LYS A 283 26.96 8.43 11.67
N THR A 284 26.61 7.15 11.52
CA THR A 284 27.00 6.04 12.41
C THR A 284 28.25 5.32 11.91
N GLY A 285 28.78 4.39 12.71
CA GLY A 285 29.68 3.34 12.24
C GLY A 285 29.03 2.41 11.20
N VAL A 286 29.80 1.48 10.65
CA VAL A 286 29.29 0.50 9.66
C VAL A 286 28.26 -0.44 10.31
N LYS A 287 28.60 -1.05 11.45
CA LYS A 287 27.67 -1.85 12.24
C LYS A 287 26.81 -0.92 13.10
N VAL A 288 25.51 -0.98 12.92
CA VAL A 288 24.54 -0.13 13.62
C VAL A 288 23.96 -0.86 14.83
N LEU A 289 23.61 -2.12 14.67
CA LEU A 289 23.03 -2.93 15.73
C LEU A 289 23.39 -4.39 15.54
N SER A 290 23.68 -5.10 16.64
CA SER A 290 23.91 -6.54 16.66
C SER A 290 23.19 -7.20 17.82
N LEU A 291 22.56 -8.33 17.55
CA LEU A 291 22.03 -9.29 18.53
C LEU A 291 22.84 -10.56 18.44
N LYS A 292 23.21 -11.15 19.59
CA LYS A 292 23.93 -12.42 19.66
C LYS A 292 23.29 -13.35 20.69
N GLY A 293 22.94 -14.55 20.25
CA GLY A 293 22.42 -15.61 21.11
C GLY A 293 21.16 -15.23 21.90
N VAL A 294 20.27 -14.38 21.34
CA VAL A 294 19.12 -13.85 22.07
C VAL A 294 18.06 -14.94 22.26
N VAL A 295 17.65 -15.12 23.55
CA VAL A 295 16.56 -16.02 23.94
C VAL A 295 15.42 -15.20 24.51
N LYS A 296 14.20 -15.42 23.98
CA LYS A 296 12.97 -14.77 24.42
C LYS A 296 11.80 -15.73 24.47
N SER A 297 11.11 -15.76 25.64
CA SER A 297 9.92 -16.58 25.86
C SER A 297 8.79 -15.74 26.45
N TYR A 298 7.55 -16.19 26.25
CA TYR A 298 6.35 -15.69 26.90
C TYR A 298 5.63 -16.88 27.55
N GLY A 299 5.80 -17.03 28.88
CA GLY A 299 5.39 -18.23 29.58
C GLY A 299 6.08 -19.45 28.96
N ASP A 300 5.31 -20.45 28.57
CA ASP A 300 5.83 -21.70 27.97
C ASP A 300 6.14 -21.55 26.46
N VAL A 301 5.77 -20.45 25.82
CA VAL A 301 5.99 -20.24 24.39
C VAL A 301 7.35 -19.60 24.15
N LYS A 302 8.30 -20.36 23.61
CA LYS A 302 9.61 -19.88 23.20
C LYS A 302 9.49 -19.23 21.82
N VAL A 303 9.77 -17.90 21.73
CA VAL A 303 9.72 -17.12 20.49
C VAL A 303 11.07 -17.15 19.79
N TYR A 304 12.15 -16.95 20.54
CA TYR A 304 13.54 -16.99 20.05
C TYR A 304 14.40 -17.87 20.94
N ASP A 305 15.28 -18.66 20.32
CA ASP A 305 16.21 -19.56 21.00
C ASP A 305 17.61 -19.46 20.37
N GLY A 306 18.38 -18.46 20.81
CA GLY A 306 19.71 -18.20 20.26
C GLY A 306 19.69 -17.41 18.95
N LEU A 307 18.86 -16.36 18.87
CA LEU A 307 18.77 -15.50 17.68
C LEU A 307 19.99 -14.62 17.53
N ASP A 308 20.63 -14.70 16.36
CA ASP A 308 21.64 -13.76 15.88
C ASP A 308 21.05 -12.86 14.78
N PHE A 309 21.33 -11.56 14.86
CA PHE A 309 20.88 -10.59 13.87
C PHE A 309 21.83 -9.39 13.84
N GLU A 310 22.19 -8.91 12.64
CA GLU A 310 23.00 -7.69 12.46
C GLU A 310 22.34 -6.76 11.47
N ALA A 311 22.42 -5.44 11.76
CA ALA A 311 22.00 -4.38 10.86
C ALA A 311 23.17 -3.41 10.61
N GLU A 312 23.38 -3.08 9.34
CA GLU A 312 24.43 -2.18 8.88
C GLU A 312 23.88 -0.81 8.48
N ARG A 313 24.77 0.19 8.40
CA ARG A 313 24.41 1.55 8.02
C ARG A 313 23.80 1.60 6.61
N GLY A 314 22.68 2.32 6.47
CA GLY A 314 21.98 2.54 5.21
C GLY A 314 21.11 1.37 4.77
N GLN A 315 21.07 0.27 5.54
CA GLN A 315 20.12 -0.80 5.29
C GLN A 315 18.70 -0.35 5.66
N LYS A 316 17.74 -0.66 4.77
CA LYS A 316 16.30 -0.49 4.99
C LYS A 316 15.69 -1.88 4.99
N ILE A 317 15.53 -2.44 6.20
CA ILE A 317 15.21 -3.86 6.43
C ILE A 317 13.72 -4.00 6.73
N ALA A 318 12.99 -4.67 5.86
CA ALA A 318 11.60 -5.06 6.12
C ALA A 318 11.56 -6.43 6.81
N PHE A 319 10.89 -6.53 7.97
CA PHE A 319 10.63 -7.82 8.62
C PHE A 319 9.35 -8.42 8.06
N VAL A 320 9.48 -9.58 7.41
CA VAL A 320 8.37 -10.34 6.82
C VAL A 320 8.25 -11.72 7.46
N GLY A 321 7.07 -12.32 7.43
CA GLY A 321 6.80 -13.64 7.99
C GLY A 321 5.37 -13.72 8.53
N PRO A 322 4.91 -14.92 8.92
CA PRO A 322 3.55 -15.14 9.41
C PRO A 322 3.27 -14.38 10.70
N ASN A 323 1.98 -14.15 10.99
CA ASN A 323 1.59 -13.55 12.25
C ASN A 323 1.92 -14.52 13.41
N GLY A 324 2.42 -13.95 14.51
CA GLY A 324 2.92 -14.75 15.65
C GLY A 324 4.34 -15.28 15.49
N ALA A 325 5.02 -15.09 14.35
CA ALA A 325 6.42 -15.50 14.15
C ALA A 325 7.43 -14.71 15.01
N GLY A 326 6.99 -13.62 15.67
CA GLY A 326 7.86 -12.84 16.57
C GLY A 326 8.34 -11.52 15.97
N LYS A 327 7.88 -11.07 14.80
CA LYS A 327 8.32 -9.81 14.14
C LYS A 327 8.35 -8.61 15.09
N SER A 328 7.21 -8.29 15.72
CA SER A 328 7.12 -7.18 16.68
C SER A 328 7.94 -7.42 17.94
N THR A 329 8.10 -8.69 18.37
CA THR A 329 9.00 -9.05 19.48
C THR A 329 10.45 -8.71 19.12
N LEU A 330 10.89 -9.09 17.91
CA LEU A 330 12.24 -8.76 17.42
C LEU A 330 12.44 -7.25 17.38
N LEU A 331 11.51 -6.52 16.77
CA LEU A 331 11.62 -5.07 16.65
C LEU A 331 11.67 -4.37 18.02
N LYS A 332 10.90 -4.85 19.01
CA LYS A 332 10.95 -4.36 20.40
C LYS A 332 12.27 -4.67 21.11
N ILE A 333 12.87 -5.85 20.84
CA ILE A 333 14.21 -6.21 21.35
C ILE A 333 15.26 -5.29 20.69
N LEU A 334 15.20 -5.08 19.37
CA LEU A 334 16.08 -4.17 18.65
C LEU A 334 15.95 -2.72 19.18
N ALA A 335 14.75 -2.30 19.57
CA ALA A 335 14.49 -1.01 20.20
C ALA A 335 15.01 -0.90 21.64
N GLY A 336 15.28 -2.03 22.30
CA GLY A 336 15.65 -2.07 23.71
C GLY A 336 14.49 -1.78 24.68
N VAL A 337 13.24 -1.88 24.20
CA VAL A 337 12.03 -1.68 25.03
C VAL A 337 11.51 -2.99 25.61
N LEU A 338 11.94 -4.13 25.08
CA LEU A 338 11.57 -5.46 25.56
C LEU A 338 12.80 -6.18 26.10
N PRO A 339 12.83 -6.56 27.38
CA PRO A 339 13.90 -7.38 27.94
C PRO A 339 13.84 -8.82 27.42
N PHE A 340 15.00 -9.48 27.38
CA PHE A 340 15.16 -10.88 26.97
C PHE A 340 15.94 -11.64 28.03
N GLU A 341 15.84 -13.00 28.04
CA GLU A 341 16.34 -13.84 29.09
C GLU A 341 17.85 -14.11 28.98
N LYS A 342 18.37 -14.29 27.74
CA LYS A 342 19.78 -14.57 27.45
C LYS A 342 20.19 -13.89 26.16
N GLY A 343 21.49 -13.69 25.97
CA GLY A 343 22.08 -13.07 24.80
C GLY A 343 22.58 -11.65 25.04
N GLU A 344 22.99 -11.00 23.99
CA GLU A 344 23.54 -9.65 24.03
C GLU A 344 22.93 -8.79 22.92
N ARG A 345 22.63 -7.52 23.25
CA ARG A 345 22.24 -6.47 22.30
C ARG A 345 23.28 -5.35 22.34
N THR A 346 23.94 -5.12 21.22
CA THR A 346 24.99 -4.10 21.11
C THR A 346 24.58 -3.06 20.08
N LEU A 347 24.66 -1.78 20.46
CA LEU A 347 24.53 -0.65 19.52
C LEU A 347 25.92 -0.25 19.03
N GLY A 348 26.01 0.08 17.75
CA GLY A 348 27.22 0.61 17.15
C GLY A 348 27.59 2.02 17.65
N LEU A 349 28.76 2.51 17.20
CA LEU A 349 29.25 3.83 17.59
C LEU A 349 28.32 4.93 17.09
N ASN A 350 27.99 5.89 17.96
CA ASN A 350 27.13 7.03 17.69
C ASN A 350 25.70 6.66 17.19
N VAL A 351 25.19 5.49 17.58
CA VAL A 351 23.84 5.07 17.20
C VAL A 351 22.82 5.63 18.20
N GLU A 352 21.88 6.40 17.67
CA GLU A 352 20.66 6.83 18.34
C GLU A 352 19.47 6.11 17.73
N SER A 353 18.72 5.35 18.52
CA SER A 353 17.54 4.61 18.05
C SER A 353 16.26 5.35 18.37
N GLY A 354 15.36 5.41 17.38
CA GLY A 354 13.97 5.84 17.57
C GLY A 354 13.02 4.72 17.25
N TYR A 355 12.09 4.45 18.15
CA TYR A 355 11.09 3.41 18.00
C TYR A 355 9.70 4.02 17.88
N PHE A 356 9.04 3.72 16.76
CA PHE A 356 7.64 4.03 16.51
C PHE A 356 6.82 2.74 16.61
N SER A 357 5.78 2.75 17.45
CA SER A 357 4.81 1.66 17.55
C SER A 357 3.38 2.20 17.56
N GLN A 358 2.46 1.37 17.15
CA GLN A 358 1.05 1.67 17.00
C GLN A 358 0.39 2.26 18.28
N HIS A 359 0.93 1.98 19.47
CA HIS A 359 0.38 2.41 20.75
C HIS A 359 1.24 3.44 21.51
N ARG A 360 2.28 4.01 20.90
CA ARG A 360 3.25 4.87 21.61
C ARG A 360 2.95 6.37 21.56
N TRP A 361 1.68 6.76 21.44
CA TRP A 361 1.26 8.16 21.64
C TRP A 361 1.37 8.65 23.10
N GLU A 362 1.64 7.75 24.05
CA GLU A 362 1.86 8.09 25.47
C GLU A 362 3.05 9.03 25.69
N THR A 363 3.96 9.14 24.72
CA THR A 363 5.09 10.09 24.76
C THR A 363 4.70 11.51 24.35
N LEU A 364 3.47 11.73 23.88
CA LEU A 364 2.96 13.04 23.51
C LEU A 364 2.37 13.76 24.73
N SER A 365 2.68 15.05 24.85
CA SER A 365 2.21 15.88 25.97
C SER A 365 0.75 16.30 25.74
N ALA A 366 -0.18 15.76 26.49
CA ALA A 366 -1.64 15.96 26.33
C ALA A 366 -2.06 17.44 26.32
N GLY A 367 -1.45 18.27 27.16
CA GLY A 367 -1.80 19.69 27.29
C GLY A 367 -1.29 20.62 26.19
N ARG A 368 -0.40 20.15 25.29
CA ARG A 368 0.14 20.95 24.19
C ARG A 368 -0.79 20.89 22.98
N THR A 369 -0.70 21.91 22.13
CA THR A 369 -1.30 21.85 20.80
C THR A 369 -0.44 21.02 19.86
N VAL A 370 -1.03 20.56 18.75
CA VAL A 370 -0.34 19.77 17.71
C VAL A 370 0.95 20.47 17.27
N VAL A 371 0.89 21.77 16.94
CA VAL A 371 2.06 22.52 16.50
C VAL A 371 3.10 22.67 17.61
N GLN A 372 2.67 22.92 18.86
CA GLN A 372 3.59 23.01 20.00
C GLN A 372 4.29 21.68 20.28
N GLU A 373 3.57 20.57 20.16
CA GLU A 373 4.16 19.25 20.35
C GLU A 373 5.12 18.88 19.22
N ALA A 374 4.80 19.24 17.96
CA ALA A 374 5.68 19.03 16.82
C ALA A 374 6.95 19.90 16.89
N MET A 375 6.88 21.10 17.48
CA MET A 375 8.03 21.97 17.73
C MET A 375 8.90 21.51 18.91
N ALA A 376 8.35 20.68 19.80
CA ALA A 376 9.06 20.18 20.97
C ALA A 376 10.03 19.03 20.61
N THR A 377 10.91 19.29 19.65
CA THR A 377 12.00 18.40 19.21
C THR A 377 13.32 18.91 19.75
N ARG A 378 14.35 18.04 19.80
CA ARG A 378 15.71 18.45 20.23
C ARG A 378 16.35 19.44 19.26
N ARG A 379 16.00 19.36 17.97
CA ARG A 379 16.43 20.31 16.94
C ARG A 379 15.45 21.47 16.85
N MET A 380 15.98 22.69 16.75
CA MET A 380 15.15 23.85 16.40
C MET A 380 14.84 23.82 14.90
N ASN A 381 13.65 23.39 14.56
CA ASN A 381 13.18 23.37 13.18
C ASN A 381 12.48 24.68 12.82
N PRO A 382 12.65 25.21 11.59
CA PRO A 382 11.90 26.38 11.13
C PRO A 382 10.38 26.12 11.19
N ASP A 383 9.59 27.10 11.61
CA ASP A 383 8.12 27.00 11.73
C ASP A 383 7.48 26.52 10.40
N LEU A 384 7.98 27.03 9.27
CA LEU A 384 7.52 26.63 7.95
C LEU A 384 7.72 25.12 7.69
N LEU A 385 8.87 24.53 8.08
CA LEU A 385 9.12 23.10 7.94
C LEU A 385 8.16 22.30 8.81
N VAL A 386 7.98 22.69 10.06
CA VAL A 386 7.07 22.01 11.01
C VAL A 386 5.65 22.02 10.45
N ARG A 387 5.13 23.18 10.02
CA ARG A 387 3.78 23.28 9.45
C ARG A 387 3.65 22.50 8.13
N THR A 388 4.69 22.47 7.32
CA THR A 388 4.70 21.71 6.07
C THR A 388 4.63 20.21 6.35
N VAL A 389 5.44 19.72 7.30
CA VAL A 389 5.38 18.30 7.73
C VAL A 389 4.01 17.97 8.31
N LEU A 390 3.50 18.80 9.21
CA LEU A 390 2.17 18.60 9.79
C LEU A 390 1.07 18.57 8.71
N GLY A 391 1.14 19.46 7.73
CA GLY A 391 0.21 19.48 6.59
C GLY A 391 0.23 18.20 5.77
N THR A 392 1.40 17.58 5.60
CA THR A 392 1.56 16.28 4.93
C THR A 392 0.85 15.16 5.69
N PHE A 393 0.87 15.22 7.01
CA PHE A 393 0.15 14.27 7.88
C PHE A 393 -1.28 14.74 8.20
N LEU A 394 -1.89 15.56 7.34
CA LEU A 394 -3.28 16.02 7.38
C LEU A 394 -3.64 16.94 8.56
N PHE A 395 -2.66 17.55 9.22
CA PHE A 395 -2.92 18.62 10.18
C PHE A 395 -2.89 19.97 9.47
N ARG A 396 -4.07 20.55 9.21
CA ARG A 396 -4.26 21.78 8.45
C ARG A 396 -5.09 22.78 9.22
N ASP A 397 -4.98 24.03 8.84
CA ASP A 397 -5.79 25.13 9.33
C ASP A 397 -5.92 25.11 10.87
N ASN A 398 -7.13 25.08 11.37
CA ASN A 398 -7.41 25.06 12.80
C ASN A 398 -7.03 23.74 13.49
N THR A 399 -6.77 22.65 12.76
CA THR A 399 -6.44 21.36 13.37
C THR A 399 -5.06 21.38 14.04
N VAL A 400 -4.12 22.23 13.58
CA VAL A 400 -2.79 22.37 14.20
C VAL A 400 -2.85 23.01 15.60
N PHE A 401 -3.95 23.70 15.93
CA PHE A 401 -4.18 24.32 17.24
C PHE A 401 -5.00 23.45 18.20
N LYS A 402 -5.50 22.29 17.74
CA LYS A 402 -6.15 21.32 18.64
C LYS A 402 -5.15 20.81 19.68
N LYS A 403 -5.62 20.60 20.90
CA LYS A 403 -4.80 19.94 21.93
C LYS A 403 -4.62 18.46 21.62
N VAL A 404 -3.48 17.91 21.99
CA VAL A 404 -3.15 16.49 21.79
C VAL A 404 -4.16 15.58 22.50
N GLU A 405 -4.71 15.97 23.62
CA GLU A 405 -5.70 15.19 24.39
C GLU A 405 -6.98 14.89 23.60
N VAL A 406 -7.43 15.82 22.73
CA VAL A 406 -8.68 15.68 21.96
C VAL A 406 -8.49 14.98 20.61
N LEU A 407 -7.25 14.59 20.28
CA LEU A 407 -6.95 13.88 19.05
C LEU A 407 -7.40 12.42 19.13
N SER A 408 -7.93 11.90 18.01
CA SER A 408 -8.16 10.46 17.83
C SER A 408 -6.84 9.65 17.87
N GLY A 409 -6.91 8.35 18.09
CA GLY A 409 -5.74 7.48 18.09
C GLY A 409 -4.92 7.58 16.79
N GLY A 410 -5.58 7.60 15.63
CA GLY A 410 -4.93 7.78 14.33
C GLY A 410 -4.28 9.18 14.17
N GLU A 411 -4.92 10.26 14.67
CA GLU A 411 -4.30 11.59 14.66
C GLU A 411 -3.07 11.65 15.57
N LYS A 412 -3.12 11.03 16.76
CA LYS A 412 -1.96 10.91 17.65
C LYS A 412 -0.80 10.14 16.99
N SER A 413 -1.08 9.03 16.30
CA SER A 413 -0.08 8.26 15.55
C SER A 413 0.59 9.10 14.46
N ARG A 414 -0.21 9.83 13.67
CA ARG A 414 0.32 10.75 12.63
C ARG A 414 1.19 11.86 13.24
N LEU A 415 0.80 12.43 14.37
CA LEU A 415 1.59 13.45 15.06
C LEU A 415 2.92 12.88 15.59
N ALA A 416 2.89 11.69 16.18
CA ALA A 416 4.11 11.02 16.66
C ALA A 416 5.09 10.72 15.50
N LEU A 417 4.57 10.29 14.35
CA LEU A 417 5.37 10.05 13.15
C LEU A 417 5.95 11.35 12.58
N ALA A 418 5.15 12.42 12.49
CA ALA A 418 5.61 13.74 12.08
C ALA A 418 6.74 14.25 12.99
N LYS A 419 6.60 14.11 14.31
CA LYS A 419 7.62 14.49 15.31
C LYS A 419 8.91 13.68 15.12
N LEU A 420 8.81 12.37 14.86
CA LEU A 420 9.96 11.51 14.60
C LEU A 420 10.73 11.93 13.34
N LEU A 421 10.02 12.37 12.29
CA LEU A 421 10.64 12.83 11.05
C LEU A 421 11.23 14.25 11.16
N LEU A 422 10.76 15.07 12.08
CA LEU A 422 11.33 16.41 12.36
C LEU A 422 12.66 16.34 13.11
N ASP A 423 12.89 15.28 13.88
CA ASP A 423 14.15 15.04 14.62
C ASP A 423 14.54 13.56 14.50
N PRO A 424 14.91 13.10 13.28
CA PRO A 424 15.10 11.69 13.03
C PRO A 424 16.41 11.20 13.65
N PRO A 425 16.34 10.12 14.48
CA PRO A 425 17.53 9.40 14.92
C PRO A 425 18.14 8.62 13.74
N ASN A 426 19.36 8.15 13.88
CA ASN A 426 20.06 7.46 12.78
C ASN A 426 19.69 5.97 12.64
N LEU A 427 18.99 5.39 13.60
CA LEU A 427 18.35 4.08 13.53
C LEU A 427 16.85 4.24 13.78
N LEU A 428 16.04 4.08 12.74
CA LEU A 428 14.58 4.09 12.81
C LEU A 428 14.04 2.66 12.92
N LEU A 429 13.20 2.43 13.91
CA LEU A 429 12.52 1.17 14.17
C LEU A 429 11.02 1.44 14.09
N LEU A 430 10.34 0.96 13.02
CA LEU A 430 8.97 1.31 12.72
C LEU A 430 8.06 0.07 12.74
N ASP A 431 7.08 0.05 13.64
CA ASP A 431 6.08 -1.04 13.75
C ASP A 431 4.75 -0.54 13.16
N GLU A 432 4.41 -1.03 11.97
CA GLU A 432 3.21 -0.69 11.18
C GLU A 432 3.02 0.84 11.00
N PRO A 433 3.98 1.56 10.38
CA PRO A 433 3.90 3.02 10.26
C PRO A 433 2.84 3.50 9.27
N THR A 434 2.33 2.64 8.41
CA THR A 434 1.31 2.95 7.40
C THR A 434 -0.12 2.84 7.92
N THR A 435 -0.32 2.18 9.06
CA THR A 435 -1.64 2.02 9.68
C THR A 435 -2.27 3.38 9.99
N HIS A 436 -3.52 3.58 9.61
CA HIS A 436 -4.28 4.84 9.75
C HIS A 436 -3.80 6.02 8.88
N LEU A 437 -2.86 5.79 7.95
CA LEU A 437 -2.49 6.77 6.93
C LEU A 437 -3.36 6.58 5.68
N ASP A 438 -3.77 7.69 5.06
CA ASP A 438 -4.32 7.62 3.71
C ASP A 438 -3.20 7.45 2.67
N MET A 439 -3.55 7.07 1.45
CA MET A 439 -2.58 6.79 0.39
C MET A 439 -1.64 7.97 0.10
N ALA A 440 -2.13 9.22 0.19
CA ALA A 440 -1.31 10.40 -0.03
C ALA A 440 -0.27 10.60 1.08
N SER A 441 -0.65 10.32 2.34
CA SER A 441 0.27 10.34 3.48
C SER A 441 1.29 9.20 3.43
N VAL A 442 0.90 8.01 2.94
CA VAL A 442 1.83 6.89 2.69
C VAL A 442 2.86 7.27 1.62
N ASP A 443 2.42 7.89 0.51
CA ASP A 443 3.34 8.38 -0.53
C ASP A 443 4.37 9.36 0.02
N ALA A 444 3.90 10.33 0.79
CA ALA A 444 4.78 11.33 1.40
C ALA A 444 5.76 10.71 2.40
N LEU A 445 5.32 9.71 3.16
CA LEU A 445 6.18 8.95 4.07
C LEU A 445 7.24 8.15 3.29
N VAL A 446 6.86 7.48 2.21
CA VAL A 446 7.78 6.74 1.33
C VAL A 446 8.83 7.69 0.76
N GLU A 447 8.42 8.84 0.20
CA GLU A 447 9.38 9.83 -0.34
C GLU A 447 10.34 10.33 0.74
N ALA A 448 9.83 10.64 1.94
CA ALA A 448 10.64 11.06 3.07
C ALA A 448 11.69 10.02 3.49
N LEU A 449 11.27 8.76 3.59
CA LEU A 449 12.13 7.66 4.04
C LEU A 449 13.06 7.14 2.93
N LYS A 450 12.74 7.35 1.65
CA LYS A 450 13.66 7.04 0.53
C LYS A 450 14.94 7.87 0.60
N ASP A 451 14.80 9.14 0.89
CA ASP A 451 15.93 10.08 0.97
C ASP A 451 16.67 10.01 2.33
N PHE A 452 16.16 9.22 3.28
CA PHE A 452 16.76 9.08 4.60
C PHE A 452 18.07 8.27 4.53
N GLU A 453 19.18 8.87 5.00
CA GLU A 453 20.54 8.28 4.97
C GLU A 453 20.84 7.34 6.15
N GLY A 454 19.96 7.27 7.15
CA GLY A 454 20.08 6.35 8.29
C GLY A 454 19.69 4.92 7.98
N THR A 455 19.70 4.08 9.00
CA THR A 455 19.25 2.68 8.94
C THR A 455 17.80 2.59 9.38
N ILE A 456 16.99 1.82 8.66
CA ILE A 456 15.58 1.60 8.97
C ILE A 456 15.33 0.10 9.14
N CYS A 457 14.70 -0.29 10.24
CA CYS A 457 14.13 -1.63 10.41
C CYS A 457 12.62 -1.46 10.62
N PHE A 458 11.81 -2.12 9.82
CA PHE A 458 10.37 -1.89 9.88
C PHE A 458 9.54 -3.15 9.62
N ILE A 459 8.33 -3.12 10.16
CA ILE A 459 7.27 -4.07 9.87
C ILE A 459 6.17 -3.28 9.17
N SER A 460 5.68 -3.81 8.06
CA SER A 460 4.46 -3.30 7.40
C SER A 460 3.78 -4.41 6.62
N HIS A 461 2.46 -4.36 6.58
CA HIS A 461 1.63 -5.21 5.74
C HIS A 461 1.29 -4.54 4.40
N ASP A 462 1.65 -3.28 4.22
CA ASP A 462 1.52 -2.53 2.98
C ASP A 462 2.63 -2.91 2.00
N LEU A 463 2.30 -3.71 0.99
CA LEU A 463 3.24 -4.18 -0.04
C LEU A 463 3.87 -3.04 -0.84
N TYR A 464 3.12 -1.98 -1.11
CA TYR A 464 3.65 -0.81 -1.80
C TYR A 464 4.74 -0.14 -0.97
N PHE A 465 4.48 0.07 0.32
CA PHE A 465 5.46 0.65 1.26
C PHE A 465 6.71 -0.22 1.37
N VAL A 466 6.54 -1.54 1.53
CA VAL A 466 7.65 -2.48 1.64
C VAL A 466 8.51 -2.47 0.37
N ASN A 467 7.89 -2.62 -0.81
CA ASN A 467 8.62 -2.65 -2.08
C ASN A 467 9.27 -1.31 -2.44
N ALA A 468 8.65 -0.19 -2.05
CA ALA A 468 9.16 1.13 -2.34
C ALA A 468 10.37 1.53 -1.47
N LEU A 469 10.47 0.97 -0.25
CA LEU A 469 11.45 1.40 0.76
C LEU A 469 12.54 0.36 1.03
N ALA A 470 12.20 -0.93 1.10
CA ALA A 470 13.15 -1.97 1.50
C ALA A 470 14.24 -2.19 0.46
N ASN A 471 15.49 -2.28 0.92
CA ASN A 471 16.63 -2.80 0.17
C ASN A 471 17.12 -4.15 0.73
N HIS A 472 16.56 -4.58 1.87
CA HIS A 472 16.77 -5.89 2.49
C HIS A 472 15.45 -6.38 3.08
N VAL A 473 15.25 -7.70 3.04
CA VAL A 473 14.13 -8.39 3.65
C VAL A 473 14.65 -9.38 4.68
N ALA A 474 14.19 -9.27 5.91
CA ALA A 474 14.46 -10.25 6.98
C ALA A 474 13.23 -11.15 7.14
N HIS A 475 13.33 -12.39 6.69
CA HIS A 475 12.28 -13.39 6.88
C HIS A 475 12.37 -13.97 8.29
N VAL A 476 11.33 -13.73 9.08
CA VAL A 476 11.19 -14.17 10.46
C VAL A 476 10.26 -15.37 10.51
N ASP A 477 10.80 -16.53 10.82
CA ASP A 477 10.04 -17.76 10.97
C ASP A 477 10.74 -18.73 11.93
N GLN A 478 9.96 -19.52 12.70
CA GLN A 478 10.44 -20.55 13.62
C GLN A 478 11.60 -20.12 14.52
N GLY A 479 11.52 -18.91 15.07
CA GLY A 479 12.54 -18.37 15.98
C GLY A 479 13.86 -17.96 15.30
N ARG A 480 13.89 -17.83 13.99
CA ARG A 480 15.04 -17.39 13.20
C ARG A 480 14.69 -16.16 12.39
N ALA A 481 15.69 -15.31 12.13
CA ALA A 481 15.57 -14.18 11.22
C ALA A 481 16.67 -14.28 10.16
N LYS A 482 16.28 -14.51 8.90
CA LYS A 482 17.23 -14.65 7.80
C LYS A 482 17.15 -13.43 6.89
N LEU A 483 18.29 -12.75 6.71
CA LEU A 483 18.39 -11.54 5.90
C LEU A 483 18.62 -11.89 4.42
N TYR A 484 17.86 -11.25 3.54
CA TYR A 484 17.97 -11.34 2.08
C TYR A 484 18.16 -9.94 1.50
N THR A 485 19.00 -9.81 0.49
CA THR A 485 19.20 -8.56 -0.24
C THR A 485 18.11 -8.39 -1.31
N GLY A 486 17.58 -7.20 -1.44
CA GLY A 486 16.51 -6.85 -2.38
C GLY A 486 15.22 -6.49 -1.66
N ASN A 487 14.17 -6.18 -2.46
CA ASN A 487 12.84 -5.87 -1.95
C ASN A 487 12.00 -7.15 -1.75
N HIS A 488 10.73 -6.99 -1.42
CA HIS A 488 9.84 -8.12 -1.18
C HIS A 488 9.59 -8.99 -2.44
N ASP A 489 9.49 -8.37 -3.62
CA ASP A 489 9.29 -9.11 -4.87
C ASP A 489 10.52 -9.95 -5.23
N ASP A 490 11.74 -9.43 -4.96
CA ASP A 490 12.97 -10.18 -5.13
C ASP A 490 13.04 -11.37 -4.16
N PHE A 491 12.60 -11.16 -2.91
CA PHE A 491 12.49 -12.22 -1.91
C PHE A 491 11.50 -13.32 -2.33
N LEU A 492 10.32 -12.98 -2.85
CA LEU A 492 9.34 -13.96 -3.33
C LEU A 492 9.91 -14.80 -4.47
N ARG A 493 10.50 -14.16 -5.49
CA ARG A 493 11.15 -14.84 -6.61
C ARG A 493 12.26 -15.79 -6.16
N LEU A 494 13.03 -15.39 -5.12
CA LEU A 494 14.08 -16.24 -4.57
C LEU A 494 13.48 -17.42 -3.78
N SER A 495 12.44 -17.20 -2.99
CA SER A 495 11.77 -18.25 -2.21
C SER A 495 11.12 -19.30 -3.11
N GLU A 496 10.49 -18.89 -4.21
CA GLU A 496 9.94 -19.79 -5.24
C GLU A 496 11.02 -20.65 -5.91
N ARG A 497 12.15 -20.04 -6.24
CA ARG A 497 13.30 -20.78 -6.81
C ARG A 497 13.87 -21.82 -5.85
N LEU A 498 13.97 -21.47 -4.55
CA LEU A 498 14.44 -22.39 -3.52
C LEU A 498 13.43 -23.51 -3.25
N ALA A 499 12.14 -23.25 -3.35
CA ALA A 499 11.08 -24.25 -3.20
C ALA A 499 11.02 -25.19 -4.42
N ALA A 500 11.28 -24.68 -5.64
CA ALA A 500 11.31 -25.47 -6.88
C ALA A 500 12.57 -26.35 -7.00
N HIS A 501 13.65 -26.01 -6.31
CA HIS A 501 14.90 -26.77 -6.30
C HIS A 501 15.35 -27.00 -4.84
N PRO A 502 14.74 -27.96 -4.11
CA PRO A 502 15.23 -28.31 -2.80
C PRO A 502 16.67 -28.83 -2.95
N ALA A 503 17.64 -28.03 -2.49
CA ALA A 503 19.03 -28.39 -2.48
C ALA A 503 19.19 -29.74 -1.75
N ALA A 504 19.79 -30.71 -2.41
CA ALA A 504 20.20 -31.96 -1.79
C ALA A 504 21.04 -31.63 -0.53
N PRO A 505 20.89 -32.38 0.58
CA PRO A 505 21.59 -32.08 1.81
C PRO A 505 23.11 -32.09 1.54
N SER A 506 23.76 -30.97 1.80
CA SER A 506 25.22 -30.88 1.75
C SER A 506 25.77 -31.79 2.84
N VAL A 507 26.37 -32.89 2.42
CA VAL A 507 27.13 -33.78 3.30
C VAL A 507 28.29 -32.97 3.87
N ALA A 508 28.30 -32.80 5.17
CA ALA A 508 29.37 -32.18 5.92
C ALA A 508 30.68 -32.93 5.67
N ALA A 509 31.69 -32.21 5.21
CA ALA A 509 33.04 -32.73 5.14
C ALA A 509 33.60 -32.88 6.58
N PRO A 510 34.24 -33.99 6.93
CA PRO A 510 34.83 -34.16 8.24
C PRO A 510 36.10 -33.31 8.37
N SER A 511 36.16 -32.53 9.41
CA SER A 511 37.37 -31.89 9.92
C SER A 511 38.27 -32.96 10.57
N GLY A 512 39.52 -32.97 10.19
CA GLY A 512 40.47 -33.77 10.95
C GLY A 512 41.90 -33.80 10.42
N GLY A 513 42.82 -33.14 11.11
CA GLY A 513 44.15 -33.67 11.36
C GLY A 513 45.33 -33.14 10.54
N SER A 514 46.04 -32.36 11.19
CA SER A 514 47.44 -31.91 11.16
C SER A 514 48.49 -32.82 10.48
N SER A 515 49.42 -32.16 9.83
CA SER A 515 50.88 -32.21 9.97
C SER A 515 51.71 -33.05 9.02
N GLN A 516 52.75 -32.35 8.57
CA GLN A 516 54.14 -32.71 8.22
C GLN A 516 54.54 -33.15 6.83
N ASN A 517 55.30 -32.21 6.24
CA ASN A 517 56.55 -32.37 5.46
C ASN A 517 56.92 -33.75 4.92
N ALA A 518 57.15 -33.82 3.62
CA ALA A 518 58.40 -34.34 3.08
C ALA A 518 58.59 -34.02 1.56
N HIS A 519 59.79 -33.75 1.23
CA HIS A 519 60.40 -33.37 -0.02
C HIS A 519 60.39 -34.41 -1.14
N ARG A 520 60.50 -33.91 -2.42
CA ARG A 520 61.19 -34.47 -3.62
C ARG A 520 60.44 -35.55 -4.41
N THR A 521 60.27 -35.43 -5.68
CA THR A 521 61.17 -35.35 -6.82
C THR A 521 60.36 -35.43 -8.14
N SER A 522 60.90 -34.82 -9.16
CA SER A 522 60.54 -34.75 -10.55
C SER A 522 60.24 -36.08 -11.31
N THR A 523 59.26 -36.09 -12.22
CA THR A 523 59.40 -36.23 -13.66
C THR A 523 58.07 -36.60 -14.36
N PRO A 524 57.89 -36.41 -15.67
CA PRO A 524 56.62 -36.03 -16.28
C PRO A 524 55.85 -37.24 -16.85
N GLY A 525 54.57 -37.29 -16.57
CA GLY A 525 53.68 -38.29 -17.17
C GLY A 525 52.36 -37.65 -17.60
N GLY A 526 51.98 -37.89 -18.81
CA GLY A 526 50.89 -37.28 -19.55
C GLY A 526 49.55 -37.22 -18.86
N ALA A 527 48.85 -36.10 -19.05
CA ALA A 527 47.50 -35.88 -18.56
C ALA A 527 46.50 -36.90 -19.09
N PRO A 528 45.60 -37.43 -18.23
CA PRO A 528 44.60 -38.41 -18.66
C PRO A 528 43.58 -37.79 -19.66
N ALA A 529 43.11 -38.57 -20.59
CA ALA A 529 42.21 -38.18 -21.69
C ALA A 529 40.88 -37.53 -21.25
N TRP A 530 40.43 -37.71 -20.01
CA TRP A 530 39.22 -37.09 -19.46
C TRP A 530 39.39 -35.58 -19.15
N MET A 531 40.62 -35.08 -19.01
CA MET A 531 40.87 -33.66 -18.76
C MET A 531 40.79 -32.79 -20.03
N LYS A 532 40.78 -33.38 -21.23
CA LYS A 532 40.63 -32.65 -22.50
C LYS A 532 39.16 -32.44 -22.88
N SER A 533 38.22 -33.28 -22.42
CA SER A 533 36.80 -33.14 -22.73
C SER A 533 36.14 -31.98 -21.95
N SER A 534 36.60 -31.67 -20.74
CA SER A 534 36.04 -30.60 -19.93
C SER A 534 36.39 -29.18 -20.44
N SER A 535 37.48 -29.01 -21.16
CA SER A 535 37.91 -27.72 -21.70
C SER A 535 37.14 -27.31 -22.95
N ASP A 536 36.75 -28.28 -23.77
CA ASP A 536 35.98 -28.04 -25.00
C ASP A 536 34.48 -27.84 -24.68
N ASP A 537 33.96 -28.52 -23.69
CA ASP A 537 32.60 -28.29 -23.18
C ASP A 537 32.44 -26.92 -22.49
N LEU A 538 33.46 -26.48 -21.74
CA LEU A 538 33.52 -25.13 -21.16
C LEU A 538 33.66 -24.03 -22.24
N LYS A 539 34.37 -24.29 -23.34
CA LYS A 539 34.42 -23.37 -24.48
C LYS A 539 33.07 -23.27 -25.19
N ARG A 540 32.43 -24.41 -25.47
CA ARG A 540 31.08 -24.45 -26.07
C ARG A 540 30.03 -23.76 -25.21
N LEU A 541 30.06 -23.96 -23.90
CA LEU A 541 29.19 -23.24 -22.94
C LEU A 541 29.43 -21.71 -22.98
N ARG A 542 30.66 -21.28 -22.96
CA ARG A 542 31.01 -19.83 -23.06
C ARG A 542 30.62 -19.21 -24.40
N GLU A 543 30.74 -19.98 -25.51
CA GLU A 543 30.30 -19.51 -26.82
C GLU A 543 28.76 -19.44 -26.92
N SER A 544 28.06 -20.42 -26.35
CA SER A 544 26.59 -20.41 -26.28
C SER A 544 26.07 -19.25 -25.40
N GLU A 545 26.71 -18.98 -24.26
CA GLU A 545 26.37 -17.84 -23.39
C GLU A 545 26.64 -16.50 -24.09
N LYS A 546 27.74 -16.36 -24.82
CA LYS A 546 28.03 -15.15 -25.61
C LYS A 546 27.01 -14.96 -26.75
N ALA A 547 26.60 -16.03 -27.41
CA ALA A 547 25.60 -15.98 -28.47
C ALA A 547 24.22 -15.59 -27.91
N ARG A 548 23.84 -16.14 -26.74
CA ARG A 548 22.61 -15.81 -25.99
C ARG A 548 22.61 -14.36 -25.53
N SER A 549 23.70 -13.86 -24.95
CA SER A 549 23.87 -12.47 -24.56
C SER A 549 23.75 -11.50 -25.75
N LYS A 550 24.29 -11.88 -26.92
CA LYS A 550 24.21 -11.07 -28.15
C LYS A 550 22.78 -11.03 -28.73
N ARG A 551 22.03 -12.14 -28.66
CA ARG A 551 20.62 -12.22 -29.06
C ARG A 551 19.75 -11.37 -28.12
N ARG A 552 19.98 -11.47 -26.83
CA ARG A 552 19.27 -10.70 -25.80
C ARG A 552 19.47 -9.18 -25.94
N LYS A 553 20.69 -8.73 -26.28
CA LYS A 553 20.96 -7.33 -26.60
C LYS A 553 20.20 -6.87 -27.85
N LYS A 554 20.14 -7.70 -28.90
CA LYS A 554 19.36 -7.37 -30.10
C LYS A 554 17.86 -7.28 -29.85
N LEU A 555 17.30 -8.17 -29.03
CA LEU A 555 15.89 -8.16 -28.68
C LEU A 555 15.54 -6.91 -27.85
N ASN A 556 16.38 -6.55 -26.88
CA ASN A 556 16.19 -5.33 -26.07
C ASN A 556 16.24 -4.05 -26.92
N GLU A 557 17.16 -3.98 -27.89
CA GLU A 557 17.23 -2.83 -28.81
C GLU A 557 15.97 -2.77 -29.71
N ARG A 558 15.47 -3.93 -30.15
CA ARG A 558 14.24 -4.00 -30.95
C ARG A 558 13.01 -3.59 -30.15
N ILE A 559 12.93 -3.99 -28.89
CA ILE A 559 11.86 -3.58 -27.95
C ILE A 559 11.87 -2.05 -27.81
N ARG A 560 13.03 -1.44 -27.59
CA ARG A 560 13.15 0.02 -27.44
C ARG A 560 12.64 0.77 -28.67
N VAL A 561 13.01 0.31 -29.87
CA VAL A 561 12.55 0.93 -31.12
C VAL A 561 11.03 0.80 -31.29
N LEU A 562 10.45 -0.35 -30.94
CA LEU A 562 9.01 -0.57 -31.02
C LEU A 562 8.25 0.25 -29.97
N GLU A 563 8.81 0.44 -28.80
CA GLU A 563 8.24 1.31 -27.74
C GLU A 563 8.20 2.77 -28.19
N GLU A 564 9.28 3.26 -28.81
CA GLU A 564 9.35 4.60 -29.41
C GLU A 564 8.33 4.78 -30.55
N GLU A 565 8.13 3.74 -31.39
CA GLU A 565 7.15 3.74 -32.48
C GLU A 565 5.70 3.77 -31.94
N VAL A 566 5.40 2.97 -30.91
CA VAL A 566 4.09 2.98 -30.24
C VAL A 566 3.81 4.35 -29.62
N GLU A 567 4.80 4.98 -29.00
CA GLU A 567 4.66 6.31 -28.40
C GLU A 567 4.45 7.40 -29.47
N ASP A 568 5.14 7.33 -30.61
CA ASP A 568 4.93 8.28 -31.72
C ASP A 568 3.54 8.13 -32.37
N LEU A 569 3.08 6.89 -32.56
CA LEU A 569 1.73 6.63 -33.07
C LEU A 569 0.65 7.15 -32.12
N ASN A 570 0.80 6.95 -30.82
CA ASN A 570 -0.13 7.51 -29.81
C ASN A 570 -0.14 9.04 -29.83
N ARG A 571 1.02 9.67 -29.96
CA ARG A 571 1.14 11.14 -30.06
C ARG A 571 0.46 11.68 -31.31
N ARG A 572 0.62 11.00 -32.45
CA ARG A 572 -0.06 11.35 -33.71
C ARG A 572 -1.56 11.13 -33.64
N MET A 573 -2.03 10.07 -33.02
CA MET A 573 -3.46 9.86 -32.78
C MET A 573 -4.05 10.99 -31.94
N GLY A 574 -3.38 11.45 -30.90
CA GLY A 574 -3.82 12.59 -30.09
C GLY A 574 -3.95 13.89 -30.92
N SER A 575 -3.02 14.16 -31.86
CA SER A 575 -3.06 15.34 -32.70
C SER A 575 -4.17 15.28 -33.79
N VAL A 576 -4.44 14.10 -34.35
CA VAL A 576 -5.47 13.88 -35.36
C VAL A 576 -6.89 13.85 -34.75
N PHE A 577 -7.00 13.38 -33.49
CA PHE A 577 -8.28 13.44 -32.74
C PHE A 577 -8.79 14.87 -32.56
N ILE A 578 -7.87 15.83 -32.38
CA ILE A 578 -8.20 17.27 -32.29
C ILE A 578 -8.72 17.82 -33.63
N GLN A 579 -8.32 17.22 -34.76
CA GLN A 579 -8.72 17.67 -36.13
C GLN A 579 -9.94 16.96 -36.70
N SER A 580 -10.53 15.99 -35.96
CA SER A 580 -11.74 15.23 -36.36
C SER A 580 -11.64 14.47 -37.69
N ASP A 581 -10.44 14.03 -38.09
CA ASP A 581 -10.22 13.25 -39.32
C ASP A 581 -10.34 11.74 -39.04
N TYR A 582 -11.55 11.21 -39.20
CA TYR A 582 -11.87 9.82 -38.89
C TYR A 582 -11.12 8.77 -39.74
N GLN A 583 -10.76 9.08 -40.97
CA GLN A 583 -10.03 8.13 -41.83
C GLN A 583 -8.60 7.95 -41.37
N LYS A 584 -7.89 9.04 -41.05
CA LYS A 584 -6.55 8.99 -40.48
C LYS A 584 -6.49 8.36 -39.10
N LEU A 585 -7.52 8.56 -38.28
CA LEU A 585 -7.62 7.90 -36.96
C LEU A 585 -7.70 6.38 -37.11
N THR A 586 -8.46 5.87 -38.06
CA THR A 586 -8.58 4.42 -38.31
C THR A 586 -7.26 3.80 -38.81
N GLU A 587 -6.52 4.50 -39.67
CA GLU A 587 -5.21 4.06 -40.15
C GLU A 587 -4.17 4.04 -39.02
N LEU A 588 -4.15 5.05 -38.17
CA LEU A 588 -3.26 5.12 -37.01
C LEU A 588 -3.60 4.06 -35.96
N ASP A 589 -4.88 3.76 -35.71
CA ASP A 589 -5.31 2.69 -34.80
C ASP A 589 -4.89 1.31 -35.31
N LEU A 590 -4.99 1.06 -36.61
CA LEU A 590 -4.48 -0.18 -37.21
C LEU A 590 -2.95 -0.30 -37.07
N GLY A 591 -2.23 0.80 -37.31
CA GLY A 591 -0.77 0.86 -37.10
C GLY A 591 -0.38 0.61 -35.64
N LEU A 592 -1.09 1.21 -34.69
CA LEU A 592 -0.85 1.05 -33.26
C LEU A 592 -1.07 -0.41 -32.81
N LYS A 593 -2.17 -1.04 -33.25
CA LYS A 593 -2.47 -2.44 -32.95
C LYS A 593 -1.40 -3.38 -33.50
N ALA A 594 -0.89 -3.12 -34.72
CA ALA A 594 0.18 -3.92 -35.33
C ALA A 594 1.52 -3.76 -34.56
N ALA A 595 1.90 -2.53 -34.21
CA ALA A 595 3.11 -2.25 -33.45
C ALA A 595 3.06 -2.85 -32.04
N THR A 596 1.92 -2.73 -31.34
CA THR A 596 1.71 -3.32 -30.01
C THR A 596 1.82 -4.84 -30.03
N LYS A 597 1.19 -5.49 -31.03
CA LYS A 597 1.28 -6.93 -31.20
C LYS A 597 2.74 -7.39 -31.44
N THR A 598 3.48 -6.69 -32.28
CA THR A 598 4.89 -7.01 -32.55
C THR A 598 5.76 -6.79 -31.30
N LEU A 599 5.45 -5.79 -30.49
CA LEU A 599 6.12 -5.53 -29.21
C LEU A 599 5.89 -6.67 -28.22
N GLU A 600 4.65 -7.16 -28.09
CA GLU A 600 4.31 -8.30 -27.22
C GLU A 600 5.01 -9.58 -27.68
N GLU A 601 5.02 -9.88 -28.99
CA GLU A 601 5.74 -11.04 -29.56
C GLU A 601 7.26 -10.95 -29.29
N THR A 602 7.85 -9.75 -29.40
CA THR A 602 9.27 -9.54 -29.13
C THR A 602 9.60 -9.67 -27.65
N ARG A 603 8.73 -9.20 -26.75
CA ARG A 603 8.85 -9.38 -25.29
C ARG A 603 8.72 -10.86 -24.90
N ALA A 604 7.79 -11.60 -25.52
CA ALA A 604 7.65 -13.03 -25.32
C ALA A 604 8.91 -13.81 -25.79
N ALA A 605 9.50 -13.45 -26.92
CA ALA A 605 10.75 -14.02 -27.38
C ALA A 605 11.92 -13.72 -26.43
N LEU A 606 11.96 -12.50 -25.84
CA LEU A 606 12.97 -12.16 -24.84
C LEU A 606 12.81 -12.99 -23.56
N SER A 607 11.58 -13.26 -23.13
CA SER A 607 11.29 -14.09 -21.95
C SER A 607 11.67 -15.56 -22.14
N GLN A 608 11.65 -16.09 -23.37
CA GLN A 608 12.10 -17.45 -23.69
C GLN A 608 13.64 -17.58 -23.72
N GLU A 609 14.35 -16.47 -23.93
CA GLU A 609 15.81 -16.41 -23.89
C GLU A 609 16.35 -16.14 -22.45
N GLY A 610 15.49 -15.84 -21.47
CA GLY A 610 15.82 -15.67 -20.04
C GLY A 610 15.82 -16.97 -19.31
#